data_26d643908f24135b99f24562ce2c2f9a
#
_entry.id   26d643908f24135b99f24562ce2c2f9a
#
_cell.length_a   1.000
_cell.length_b   1.000
_cell.length_c   1.000
_cell.angle_alpha   90.00
_cell.angle_beta   90.00
_cell.angle_gamma   90.00
#
_symmetry.space_group_name_H-M   'P 1'
#
loop_
_entity.id
_entity.type
_entity.pdbx_description
1 polymer ?
#
loop_
_entity_poly.entity_id
_entity_poly.type
_entity_poly.pdbx_seq_one_letter_code
_entity_poly.pdbx_strand_id
1 'polypeptide(L)'
;LSSAASDVYKRQQQGYRAIAGLYTEACQIVVRADSDIRTLNDLQGKTVSIGASESGTEQNATEILKLSGLTSKLVHMVNLDYADAAGKLASGEIDALFCTAGIRTAVIEELAKECDLRLLSIDDTCLEKLLATTKEYSKYVIPANTYSGQDEDVTTIGVKAVLLASDALSEKTVEKLTEILFSHAQDLAYATSLDAAFDETDASSGVTIPFHPGAAAYYAGQGISVNTK
;
A
#
# COMPACT_ATOMS: atom_id res chain seq x y z
N LEU A 1 4.01 -4.56 -9.78
CA LEU A 1 4.52 -4.34 -8.42
C LEU A 1 3.34 -4.41 -7.48
N SER A 2 3.14 -5.53 -6.83
CA SER A 2 2.04 -5.67 -5.87
C SER A 2 2.58 -5.46 -4.45
N SER A 3 1.70 -5.13 -3.51
CA SER A 3 1.92 -5.15 -2.06
C SER A 3 2.30 -6.56 -1.55
N ALA A 4 3.05 -7.29 -2.35
CA ALA A 4 3.35 -8.72 -2.21
C ALA A 4 4.17 -9.06 -0.96
N ALA A 5 4.75 -8.07 -0.28
CA ALA A 5 5.58 -8.34 0.88
C ALA A 5 4.79 -9.03 2.00
N SER A 6 3.56 -8.56 2.28
CA SER A 6 2.68 -9.17 3.28
C SER A 6 2.22 -10.57 2.88
N ASP A 7 1.86 -10.75 1.59
CA ASP A 7 1.41 -12.04 1.07
C ASP A 7 2.51 -13.10 1.03
N VAL A 8 3.71 -12.72 0.65
CA VAL A 8 4.87 -13.62 0.61
C VAL A 8 5.20 -14.13 2.02
N TYR A 9 5.14 -13.27 3.02
CA TYR A 9 5.46 -13.63 4.40
C TYR A 9 4.36 -14.48 5.06
N LYS A 10 3.09 -14.10 4.88
CA LYS A 10 1.95 -14.82 5.48
C LYS A 10 1.73 -16.21 4.86
N ARG A 11 2.04 -16.41 3.60
CA ARG A 11 1.92 -17.73 2.91
C ARG A 11 3.17 -18.60 3.06
N GLN A 12 4.21 -18.15 3.80
CA GLN A 12 5.49 -18.86 3.90
C GLN A 12 6.05 -19.26 2.53
N GLN A 13 5.92 -18.39 1.54
CA GLN A 13 6.61 -18.61 0.27
C GLN A 13 8.11 -18.49 0.52
N GLN A 14 8.73 -19.65 0.71
CA GLN A 14 10.19 -19.77 0.80
C GLN A 14 10.78 -19.43 -0.57
N GLY A 15 11.99 -18.90 -0.60
CA GLY A 15 12.72 -18.69 -1.84
C GLY A 15 12.84 -17.25 -2.32
N TYR A 16 12.39 -16.27 -1.53
CA TYR A 16 12.54 -14.84 -1.86
C TYR A 16 13.20 -14.05 -0.73
N ARG A 17 13.97 -13.03 -1.12
CA ARG A 17 14.68 -12.12 -0.23
C ARG A 17 14.51 -10.68 -0.71
N ALA A 18 14.53 -9.73 0.22
CA ALA A 18 14.44 -8.33 -0.11
C ALA A 18 15.72 -7.80 -0.79
N ILE A 19 15.54 -6.93 -1.76
CA ILE A 19 16.60 -6.10 -2.34
C ILE A 19 16.50 -4.69 -1.76
N ALA A 20 15.31 -4.09 -1.80
CA ALA A 20 15.06 -2.72 -1.36
C ALA A 20 13.59 -2.50 -1.05
N GLY A 21 13.28 -1.68 -0.04
CA GLY A 21 12.01 -1.01 0.06
C GLY A 21 11.96 0.11 -0.98
N LEU A 22 10.87 0.24 -1.72
CA LEU A 22 10.77 1.20 -2.82
C LEU A 22 10.05 2.49 -2.38
N TYR A 23 8.82 2.36 -1.97
CA TYR A 23 7.95 3.46 -1.52
C TYR A 23 6.87 2.92 -0.58
N THR A 24 6.14 3.83 0.06
CA THR A 24 5.01 3.44 0.90
C THR A 24 3.71 3.55 0.11
N GLU A 25 2.96 2.48 0.03
CA GLU A 25 1.60 2.43 -0.50
C GLU A 25 0.62 2.80 0.60
N ALA A 26 -0.24 3.79 0.34
CA ALA A 26 -1.32 4.15 1.26
C ALA A 26 -2.55 3.28 1.02
N CYS A 27 -3.18 2.78 2.07
CA CYS A 27 -4.48 2.14 1.97
C CYS A 27 -5.57 3.22 1.91
N GLN A 28 -6.03 3.54 0.71
CA GLN A 28 -6.97 4.61 0.42
C GLN A 28 -8.39 4.07 0.43
N ILE A 29 -9.28 4.72 1.17
CA ILE A 29 -10.70 4.33 1.29
C ILE A 29 -11.52 5.44 0.66
N VAL A 30 -12.09 5.18 -0.49
CA VAL A 30 -12.71 6.19 -1.36
C VAL A 30 -14.21 5.98 -1.40
N VAL A 31 -14.96 7.07 -1.22
CA VAL A 31 -16.42 7.14 -1.36
C VAL A 31 -16.78 8.35 -2.22
N ARG A 32 -18.00 8.38 -2.74
CA ARG A 32 -18.53 9.59 -3.41
C ARG A 32 -18.77 10.68 -2.35
N ALA A 33 -18.42 11.92 -2.67
CA ALA A 33 -18.58 13.04 -1.75
C ALA A 33 -20.04 13.39 -1.48
N ASP A 34 -20.95 13.10 -2.41
CA ASP A 34 -22.40 13.30 -2.28
C ASP A 34 -23.10 12.21 -1.45
N SER A 35 -22.40 11.12 -1.09
CA SER A 35 -22.93 10.09 -0.18
C SER A 35 -22.99 10.58 1.27
N ASP A 36 -23.77 9.88 2.11
CA ASP A 36 -23.84 10.14 3.56
C ASP A 36 -22.65 9.56 4.34
N ILE A 37 -21.74 8.86 3.67
CA ILE A 37 -20.61 8.17 4.28
C ILE A 37 -19.52 9.19 4.63
N ARG A 38 -19.18 9.31 5.93
CA ARG A 38 -18.17 10.23 6.47
C ARG A 38 -17.08 9.51 7.26
N THR A 39 -17.41 8.36 7.81
CA THR A 39 -16.56 7.55 8.69
C THR A 39 -16.61 6.09 8.27
N LEU A 40 -15.69 5.28 8.79
CA LEU A 40 -15.74 3.82 8.58
C LEU A 40 -17.04 3.20 9.07
N ASN A 41 -17.60 3.69 10.17
CA ASN A 41 -18.86 3.16 10.74
C ASN A 41 -20.04 3.32 9.77
N ASP A 42 -20.03 4.32 8.91
CA ASP A 42 -21.09 4.56 7.94
C ASP A 42 -21.10 3.53 6.79
N LEU A 43 -20.06 2.68 6.73
CA LEU A 43 -20.00 1.54 5.79
C LEU A 43 -20.92 0.39 6.19
N GLN A 44 -21.54 0.44 7.36
CA GLN A 44 -22.51 -0.59 7.77
C GLN A 44 -23.71 -0.64 6.80
N GLY A 45 -24.01 -1.83 6.29
CA GLY A 45 -25.06 -2.07 5.29
C GLY A 45 -24.68 -1.69 3.86
N LYS A 46 -23.46 -1.22 3.63
CA LYS A 46 -22.97 -0.75 2.33
C LYS A 46 -22.26 -1.86 1.55
N THR A 47 -22.19 -1.67 0.23
CA THR A 47 -21.41 -2.52 -0.68
C THR A 47 -20.03 -1.92 -0.89
N VAL A 48 -18.99 -2.65 -0.52
CA VAL A 48 -17.61 -2.16 -0.47
C VAL A 48 -16.71 -3.06 -1.28
N SER A 49 -16.01 -2.49 -2.27
CA SER A 49 -14.93 -3.20 -2.96
C SER A 49 -13.70 -3.24 -2.06
N ILE A 50 -13.25 -4.45 -1.73
CA ILE A 50 -12.08 -4.69 -0.89
C ILE A 50 -10.81 -5.01 -1.70
N GLY A 51 -10.82 -4.76 -3.01
CA GLY A 51 -9.74 -5.11 -3.93
C GLY A 51 -9.93 -6.46 -4.61
N ALA A 52 -9.05 -6.77 -5.55
CA ALA A 52 -9.08 -8.05 -6.23
C ALA A 52 -8.85 -9.22 -5.25
N SER A 53 -9.43 -10.37 -5.56
CA SER A 53 -9.27 -11.56 -4.74
C SER A 53 -7.80 -11.93 -4.56
N GLU A 54 -7.43 -12.30 -3.34
CA GLU A 54 -6.07 -12.66 -2.94
C GLU A 54 -5.04 -11.51 -3.05
N SER A 55 -5.47 -10.25 -3.19
CA SER A 55 -4.60 -9.08 -3.23
C SER A 55 -4.23 -8.58 -1.82
N GLY A 56 -3.13 -7.82 -1.72
CA GLY A 56 -2.76 -7.13 -0.48
C GLY A 56 -3.81 -6.10 -0.07
N THR A 57 -4.53 -5.49 -1.03
CA THR A 57 -5.65 -4.59 -0.75
C THR A 57 -6.78 -5.31 -0.03
N GLU A 58 -7.15 -6.53 -0.47
CA GLU A 58 -8.18 -7.34 0.20
C GLU A 58 -7.80 -7.63 1.65
N GLN A 59 -6.53 -7.96 1.90
CA GLN A 59 -6.05 -8.22 3.26
C GLN A 59 -6.12 -6.97 4.13
N ASN A 60 -5.61 -5.84 3.63
CA ASN A 60 -5.63 -4.58 4.34
C ASN A 60 -7.06 -4.11 4.63
N ALA A 61 -7.94 -4.15 3.63
CA ALA A 61 -9.35 -3.78 3.76
C ALA A 61 -10.07 -4.66 4.78
N THR A 62 -9.89 -5.98 4.69
CA THR A 62 -10.52 -6.95 5.61
C THR A 62 -10.06 -6.71 7.04
N GLU A 63 -8.77 -6.40 7.27
CA GLU A 63 -8.24 -6.17 8.61
C GLU A 63 -8.71 -4.83 9.18
N ILE A 64 -8.73 -3.77 8.38
CA ILE A 64 -9.28 -2.46 8.76
C ILE A 64 -10.77 -2.61 9.15
N LEU A 65 -11.59 -3.21 8.31
CA LEU A 65 -13.01 -3.41 8.56
C LEU A 65 -13.23 -4.25 9.82
N LYS A 66 -12.49 -5.35 9.98
CA LYS A 66 -12.58 -6.23 11.15
C LYS A 66 -12.24 -5.48 12.45
N LEU A 67 -11.16 -4.71 12.47
CA LEU A 67 -10.73 -3.99 13.68
C LEU A 67 -11.61 -2.77 13.99
N SER A 68 -12.31 -2.24 12.99
CA SER A 68 -13.38 -1.25 13.15
C SER A 68 -14.72 -1.89 13.57
N GLY A 69 -14.79 -3.22 13.74
CA GLY A 69 -16.03 -3.92 14.09
C GLY A 69 -16.97 -4.21 12.91
N LEU A 70 -16.56 -3.89 11.69
CA LEU A 70 -17.33 -4.07 10.45
C LEU A 70 -17.03 -5.43 9.83
N THR A 71 -17.74 -6.43 10.26
CA THR A 71 -17.59 -7.79 9.74
C THR A 71 -18.38 -8.00 8.43
N SER A 72 -18.15 -9.12 7.74
CA SER A 72 -18.91 -9.52 6.55
C SER A 72 -20.43 -9.71 6.78
N LYS A 73 -20.88 -9.68 8.03
CA LYS A 73 -22.32 -9.66 8.37
C LYS A 73 -22.90 -8.24 8.32
N LEU A 74 -22.05 -7.23 8.44
CA LEU A 74 -22.44 -5.82 8.51
C LEU A 74 -22.13 -5.06 7.22
N VAL A 75 -21.18 -5.55 6.40
CA VAL A 75 -20.74 -4.93 5.15
C VAL A 75 -20.79 -5.96 4.03
N HIS A 76 -21.35 -5.59 2.88
CA HIS A 76 -21.28 -6.40 1.67
C HIS A 76 -19.95 -6.23 0.98
N MET A 77 -18.99 -7.11 1.27
CA MET A 77 -17.66 -7.08 0.67
C MET A 77 -17.68 -7.74 -0.70
N VAL A 78 -17.13 -7.06 -1.72
CA VAL A 78 -16.97 -7.58 -3.08
C VAL A 78 -15.53 -7.45 -3.53
N ASN A 79 -15.07 -8.43 -4.31
CA ASN A 79 -13.74 -8.40 -4.90
C ASN A 79 -13.81 -7.87 -6.33
N LEU A 80 -13.18 -6.73 -6.58
CA LEU A 80 -13.08 -6.09 -7.88
C LEU A 80 -11.65 -5.59 -8.07
N ASP A 81 -11.17 -5.54 -9.30
CA ASP A 81 -9.98 -4.75 -9.60
C ASP A 81 -10.26 -3.24 -9.49
N TYR A 82 -9.20 -2.43 -9.54
CA TYR A 82 -9.35 -0.98 -9.31
C TYR A 82 -10.18 -0.27 -10.38
N ALA A 83 -10.08 -0.69 -11.65
CA ALA A 83 -10.81 -0.05 -12.74
C ALA A 83 -12.30 -0.37 -12.66
N ASP A 84 -12.66 -1.63 -12.43
CA ASP A 84 -14.04 -2.06 -12.23
C ASP A 84 -14.64 -1.42 -10.99
N ALA A 85 -13.90 -1.35 -9.89
CA ALA A 85 -14.35 -0.72 -8.65
C ALA A 85 -14.60 0.78 -8.83
N ALA A 86 -13.72 1.50 -9.55
CA ALA A 86 -13.90 2.91 -9.84
C ALA A 86 -15.15 3.17 -10.69
N GLY A 87 -15.36 2.42 -11.78
CA GLY A 87 -16.55 2.55 -12.61
C GLY A 87 -17.85 2.26 -11.85
N LYS A 88 -17.84 1.24 -10.97
CA LYS A 88 -19.00 0.91 -10.12
C LYS A 88 -19.24 1.92 -9.01
N LEU A 89 -18.21 2.55 -8.47
CA LEU A 89 -18.37 3.65 -7.53
C LEU A 89 -18.96 4.89 -8.21
N ALA A 90 -18.47 5.24 -9.39
CA ALA A 90 -19.01 6.36 -10.19
C ALA A 90 -20.49 6.15 -10.51
N SER A 91 -20.88 4.93 -10.93
CA SER A 91 -22.29 4.60 -11.25
C SER A 91 -23.20 4.44 -10.01
N GLY A 92 -22.62 4.35 -8.80
CA GLY A 92 -23.35 4.09 -7.56
C GLY A 92 -23.76 2.62 -7.36
N GLU A 93 -23.16 1.69 -8.10
CA GLU A 93 -23.37 0.26 -7.89
C GLU A 93 -22.69 -0.25 -6.62
N ILE A 94 -21.60 0.40 -6.19
CA ILE A 94 -20.96 0.21 -4.90
C ILE A 94 -20.85 1.53 -4.15
N ASP A 95 -20.71 1.48 -2.84
CA ASP A 95 -20.70 2.66 -1.97
C ASP A 95 -19.29 3.12 -1.62
N ALA A 96 -18.32 2.21 -1.62
CA ALA A 96 -16.91 2.49 -1.31
C ALA A 96 -15.96 1.54 -2.03
N LEU A 97 -14.72 1.98 -2.22
CA LEU A 97 -13.63 1.12 -2.65
C LEU A 97 -12.39 1.31 -1.79
N PHE A 98 -11.66 0.22 -1.59
CA PHE A 98 -10.31 0.22 -1.03
C PHE A 98 -9.29 0.12 -2.16
N CYS A 99 -8.22 0.91 -2.04
CA CYS A 99 -7.09 0.90 -2.96
C CYS A 99 -5.79 1.06 -2.17
N THR A 100 -4.91 0.05 -2.21
CA THR A 100 -3.57 0.13 -1.61
C THR A 100 -2.55 0.37 -2.71
N ALA A 101 -2.06 1.60 -2.82
CA ALA A 101 -1.13 2.04 -3.84
C ALA A 101 -0.39 3.31 -3.41
N GLY A 102 0.63 3.71 -4.16
CA GLY A 102 1.24 5.04 -4.01
C GLY A 102 0.20 6.14 -4.20
N ILE A 103 0.33 7.24 -3.44
CA ILE A 103 -0.57 8.40 -3.59
C ILE A 103 -0.41 9.05 -4.97
N ARG A 104 -1.45 9.77 -5.38
CA ARG A 104 -1.75 10.16 -6.76
C ARG A 104 -1.94 8.93 -7.66
N THR A 105 -2.71 7.97 -7.11
CA THR A 105 -3.08 6.78 -7.85
C THR A 105 -3.92 7.14 -9.06
N ALA A 106 -3.47 6.78 -10.26
CA ALA A 106 -4.09 7.19 -11.52
C ALA A 106 -5.59 6.87 -11.59
N VAL A 107 -6.02 5.70 -11.10
CA VAL A 107 -7.44 5.32 -11.12
C VAL A 107 -8.29 6.24 -10.23
N ILE A 108 -7.77 6.75 -9.12
CA ILE A 108 -8.48 7.71 -8.26
C ILE A 108 -8.49 9.10 -8.90
N GLU A 109 -7.39 9.50 -9.54
CA GLU A 109 -7.34 10.77 -10.28
C GLU A 109 -8.32 10.80 -11.45
N GLU A 110 -8.46 9.70 -12.19
CA GLU A 110 -9.46 9.59 -13.26
C GLU A 110 -10.88 9.58 -12.68
N LEU A 111 -11.14 8.82 -11.63
CA LEU A 111 -12.43 8.79 -10.95
C LEU A 111 -12.84 10.18 -10.43
N ALA A 112 -11.89 10.96 -9.91
CA ALA A 112 -12.13 12.33 -9.43
C ALA A 112 -12.53 13.32 -10.55
N LYS A 113 -12.37 12.96 -11.82
CA LYS A 113 -12.89 13.73 -12.97
C LYS A 113 -14.34 13.39 -13.30
N GLU A 114 -14.81 12.21 -12.88
CA GLU A 114 -16.15 11.72 -13.15
C GLU A 114 -17.14 12.08 -12.03
N CYS A 115 -16.69 12.07 -10.78
CA CYS A 115 -17.51 12.45 -9.62
C CYS A 115 -16.65 13.01 -8.49
N ASP A 116 -17.27 13.85 -7.64
CA ASP A 116 -16.60 14.35 -6.44
C ASP A 116 -16.37 13.22 -5.45
N LEU A 117 -15.16 13.15 -4.92
CA LEU A 117 -14.71 12.08 -4.03
C LEU A 117 -14.46 12.57 -2.60
N ARG A 118 -14.56 11.65 -1.67
CA ARG A 118 -14.07 11.78 -0.30
C ARG A 118 -13.24 10.56 0.04
N LEU A 119 -12.09 10.81 0.68
CA LEU A 119 -11.31 9.77 1.31
C LEU A 119 -11.68 9.69 2.79
N LEU A 120 -11.80 8.47 3.32
CA LEU A 120 -12.12 8.24 4.73
C LEU A 120 -10.83 8.05 5.54
N SER A 121 -10.73 8.73 6.67
CA SER A 121 -9.70 8.46 7.67
C SER A 121 -10.01 7.22 8.48
N ILE A 122 -8.97 6.50 8.87
CA ILE A 122 -9.03 5.48 9.91
C ILE A 122 -8.96 6.21 11.26
N ASP A 123 -9.90 5.92 12.16
CA ASP A 123 -9.89 6.51 13.50
C ASP A 123 -8.69 6.02 14.33
N ASP A 124 -8.29 6.84 15.32
CA ASP A 124 -7.08 6.58 16.10
C ASP A 124 -7.13 5.22 16.81
N THR A 125 -8.30 4.81 17.32
CA THR A 125 -8.46 3.52 18.02
C THR A 125 -8.25 2.33 17.08
N CYS A 126 -8.78 2.41 15.87
CA CYS A 126 -8.58 1.37 14.85
C CYS A 126 -7.12 1.37 14.39
N LEU A 127 -6.55 2.55 14.16
CA LEU A 127 -5.15 2.70 13.75
C LEU A 127 -4.18 2.11 14.77
N GLU A 128 -4.34 2.40 16.06
CA GLU A 128 -3.52 1.82 17.12
C GLU A 128 -3.58 0.29 17.13
N LYS A 129 -4.77 -0.29 16.97
CA LYS A 129 -4.93 -1.75 16.87
C LYS A 129 -4.23 -2.32 15.63
N LEU A 130 -4.35 -1.66 14.47
CA LEU A 130 -3.68 -2.08 13.23
C LEU A 130 -2.16 -2.09 13.39
N LEU A 131 -1.59 -1.01 13.93
CA LEU A 131 -0.15 -0.90 14.18
C LEU A 131 0.37 -1.90 15.21
N ALA A 132 -0.47 -2.32 16.16
CA ALA A 132 -0.13 -3.38 17.12
C ALA A 132 -0.20 -4.80 16.51
N THR A 133 -0.93 -5.00 15.42
CA THR A 133 -1.14 -6.31 14.80
C THR A 133 0.10 -6.80 14.06
N THR A 134 0.77 -5.90 13.34
CA THR A 134 1.94 -6.24 12.51
C THR A 134 2.90 -5.07 12.39
N LYS A 135 4.18 -5.39 12.18
CA LYS A 135 5.23 -4.40 11.89
C LYS A 135 5.24 -3.93 10.42
N GLU A 136 4.41 -4.52 9.59
CA GLU A 136 4.29 -4.17 8.16
C GLU A 136 3.49 -2.88 7.97
N TYR A 137 2.65 -2.51 8.94
CA TYR A 137 1.88 -1.28 8.90
C TYR A 137 2.63 -0.12 9.54
N SER A 138 2.55 1.01 8.91
CA SER A 138 2.96 2.31 9.44
C SER A 138 1.78 3.28 9.40
N LYS A 139 1.78 4.28 10.29
CA LYS A 139 0.84 5.40 10.14
C LYS A 139 1.22 6.18 8.89
N TYR A 140 0.25 6.46 8.03
CA TYR A 140 0.41 7.27 6.84
C TYR A 140 -0.61 8.40 6.83
N VAL A 141 -0.18 9.57 6.38
CA VAL A 141 -1.07 10.71 6.17
C VAL A 141 -1.04 11.05 4.68
N ILE A 142 -2.20 10.97 4.04
CA ILE A 142 -2.39 11.47 2.67
C ILE A 142 -2.62 12.97 2.81
N PRO A 143 -1.71 13.82 2.28
CA PRO A 143 -1.82 15.26 2.44
C PRO A 143 -3.08 15.82 1.79
N ALA A 144 -3.64 16.87 2.35
CA ALA A 144 -4.68 17.65 1.70
C ALA A 144 -4.26 18.06 0.27
N ASN A 145 -5.22 18.16 -0.63
CA ASN A 145 -5.00 18.48 -2.05
C ASN A 145 -4.18 17.43 -2.83
N THR A 146 -4.09 16.19 -2.34
CA THR A 146 -3.55 15.07 -3.11
C THR A 146 -4.45 14.76 -4.30
N TYR A 147 -5.76 14.77 -4.09
CA TYR A 147 -6.79 14.59 -5.14
C TYR A 147 -7.71 15.80 -5.22
N SER A 148 -8.37 15.97 -6.37
CA SER A 148 -9.35 17.04 -6.56
C SER A 148 -10.49 16.92 -5.53
N GLY A 149 -10.78 18.01 -4.81
CA GLY A 149 -11.83 18.05 -3.80
C GLY A 149 -11.49 17.44 -2.44
N GLN A 150 -10.25 16.99 -2.24
CA GLN A 150 -9.76 16.54 -0.94
C GLN A 150 -9.07 17.71 -0.21
N ASP A 151 -9.82 18.41 0.62
CA ASP A 151 -9.35 19.63 1.29
C ASP A 151 -8.65 19.40 2.64
N GLU A 152 -8.69 18.18 3.17
CA GLU A 152 -8.15 17.81 4.48
C GLU A 152 -7.16 16.66 4.38
N ASP A 153 -6.25 16.58 5.35
CA ASP A 153 -5.37 15.43 5.53
C ASP A 153 -6.18 14.18 5.89
N VAL A 154 -5.80 13.03 5.32
CA VAL A 154 -6.45 11.75 5.58
C VAL A 154 -5.48 10.80 6.26
N THR A 155 -5.79 10.38 7.48
CA THR A 155 -4.99 9.40 8.23
C THR A 155 -5.37 7.98 7.83
N THR A 156 -4.37 7.17 7.47
CA THR A 156 -4.53 5.77 7.08
C THR A 156 -3.30 4.94 7.48
N ILE A 157 -3.25 3.68 7.02
CA ILE A 157 -2.05 2.85 7.09
C ILE A 157 -1.25 2.91 5.80
N GLY A 158 0.06 2.86 5.96
CA GLY A 158 1.03 2.66 4.88
C GLY A 158 1.62 1.25 4.92
N VAL A 159 1.88 0.70 3.75
CA VAL A 159 2.57 -0.58 3.54
C VAL A 159 3.77 -0.35 2.64
N LYS A 160 4.96 -0.81 3.06
CA LYS A 160 6.17 -0.64 2.24
C LYS A 160 6.12 -1.57 1.03
N ALA A 161 6.20 -1.03 -0.17
CA ALA A 161 6.45 -1.81 -1.38
C ALA A 161 7.91 -2.28 -1.37
N VAL A 162 8.14 -3.58 -1.57
CA VAL A 162 9.48 -4.18 -1.49
C VAL A 162 9.84 -4.87 -2.79
N LEU A 163 11.02 -4.56 -3.31
CA LEU A 163 11.61 -5.30 -4.42
C LEU A 163 12.23 -6.59 -3.89
N LEU A 164 11.82 -7.71 -4.47
CA LEU A 164 12.26 -9.04 -4.06
C LEU A 164 13.11 -9.71 -5.14
N ALA A 165 14.05 -10.52 -4.71
CA ALA A 165 14.80 -11.45 -5.56
C ALA A 165 14.60 -12.89 -5.09
N SER A 166 14.72 -13.86 -6.02
CA SER A 166 14.84 -15.27 -5.64
C SER A 166 16.14 -15.47 -4.85
N ASP A 167 16.09 -16.23 -3.77
CA ASP A 167 17.26 -16.61 -2.99
C ASP A 167 18.22 -17.57 -3.73
N ALA A 168 17.76 -18.11 -4.87
CA ALA A 168 18.59 -18.90 -5.79
C ALA A 168 19.53 -18.03 -6.65
N LEU A 169 19.35 -16.70 -6.70
CA LEU A 169 20.26 -15.80 -7.41
C LEU A 169 21.59 -15.71 -6.67
N SER A 170 22.68 -15.56 -7.43
CA SER A 170 24.00 -15.40 -6.80
C SER A 170 24.12 -14.05 -6.09
N GLU A 171 24.87 -14.03 -4.98
CA GLU A 171 25.16 -12.79 -4.23
C GLU A 171 25.69 -11.70 -5.16
N LYS A 172 26.65 -12.02 -6.03
CA LYS A 172 27.23 -11.08 -6.99
C LYS A 172 26.18 -10.49 -7.97
N THR A 173 25.22 -11.31 -8.41
CA THR A 173 24.14 -10.84 -9.28
C THR A 173 23.25 -9.84 -8.56
N VAL A 174 22.82 -10.17 -7.33
CA VAL A 174 21.92 -9.30 -6.55
C VAL A 174 22.63 -8.05 -6.07
N GLU A 175 23.91 -8.14 -5.67
CA GLU A 175 24.73 -6.97 -5.35
C GLU A 175 24.78 -5.98 -6.52
N LYS A 176 25.03 -6.50 -7.74
CA LYS A 176 25.05 -5.66 -8.95
C LYS A 176 23.68 -5.09 -9.31
N LEU A 177 22.60 -5.85 -9.11
CA LEU A 177 21.23 -5.33 -9.30
C LEU A 177 20.93 -4.19 -8.32
N THR A 178 21.34 -4.33 -7.06
CA THR A 178 21.16 -3.31 -6.03
C THR A 178 21.95 -2.05 -6.37
N GLU A 179 23.22 -2.19 -6.82
CA GLU A 179 24.04 -1.08 -7.29
C GLU A 179 23.39 -0.35 -8.47
N ILE A 180 22.89 -1.09 -9.47
CA ILE A 180 22.21 -0.50 -10.64
C ILE A 180 20.95 0.25 -10.21
N LEU A 181 20.15 -0.34 -9.30
CA LEU A 181 18.93 0.27 -8.80
C LEU A 181 19.22 1.67 -8.22
N PHE A 182 20.21 1.80 -7.35
CA PHE A 182 20.52 3.08 -6.71
C PHE A 182 21.29 4.03 -7.61
N SER A 183 22.13 3.53 -8.53
CA SER A 183 22.80 4.38 -9.52
C SER A 183 21.82 5.06 -10.50
N HIS A 184 20.61 4.53 -10.66
CA HIS A 184 19.53 5.06 -11.50
C HIS A 184 18.31 5.53 -10.69
N ALA A 185 18.46 5.78 -9.40
CA ALA A 185 17.36 6.14 -8.50
C ALA A 185 16.59 7.39 -8.98
N GLN A 186 17.31 8.41 -9.47
CA GLN A 186 16.69 9.64 -9.99
C GLN A 186 15.90 9.39 -11.28
N ASP A 187 16.41 8.54 -12.17
CA ASP A 187 15.72 8.20 -13.42
C ASP A 187 14.43 7.41 -13.12
N LEU A 188 14.46 6.52 -12.12
CA LEU A 188 13.31 5.77 -11.67
C LEU A 188 12.25 6.69 -11.05
N ALA A 189 12.64 7.61 -10.17
CA ALA A 189 11.73 8.58 -9.57
C ALA A 189 11.06 9.44 -10.65
N TYR A 190 11.80 9.88 -11.65
CA TYR A 190 11.26 10.66 -12.77
C TYR A 190 10.30 9.83 -13.65
N ALA A 191 10.66 8.58 -13.96
CA ALA A 191 9.88 7.71 -14.83
C ALA A 191 8.56 7.20 -14.19
N THR A 192 8.51 7.15 -12.87
CA THR A 192 7.36 6.58 -12.14
C THR A 192 6.42 7.63 -11.58
N SER A 193 6.72 8.92 -11.69
CA SER A 193 5.96 10.03 -11.09
C SER A 193 5.75 9.85 -9.57
N LEU A 194 6.60 9.08 -8.92
CA LEU A 194 6.57 8.90 -7.47
C LEU A 194 7.38 10.03 -6.83
N ASP A 195 6.75 10.81 -5.96
CA ASP A 195 7.39 11.86 -5.14
C ASP A 195 8.31 11.26 -4.05
N ALA A 196 8.97 10.15 -4.31
CA ALA A 196 9.82 9.49 -3.35
C ALA A 196 11.28 9.88 -3.58
N ALA A 197 11.90 10.51 -2.59
CA ALA A 197 13.35 10.49 -2.46
C ALA A 197 13.77 9.03 -2.24
N PHE A 198 14.17 8.36 -3.31
CA PHE A 198 14.60 6.97 -3.25
C PHE A 198 16.08 6.95 -2.93
N ASP A 199 16.44 6.70 -1.68
CA ASP A 199 17.81 6.54 -1.21
C ASP A 199 18.00 5.24 -0.43
N GLU A 200 19.25 4.85 -0.21
CA GLU A 200 19.62 3.60 0.46
C GLU A 200 19.14 3.56 1.92
N THR A 201 19.06 4.68 2.59
CA THR A 201 18.63 4.76 3.99
C THR A 201 17.14 4.44 4.12
N ASP A 202 16.30 5.09 3.29
CA ASP A 202 14.88 4.81 3.26
C ASP A 202 14.59 3.39 2.74
N ALA A 203 15.30 2.96 1.69
CA ALA A 203 15.13 1.65 1.09
C ALA A 203 15.52 0.49 2.01
N SER A 204 16.38 0.72 3.00
CA SER A 204 16.75 -0.29 4.02
C SER A 204 15.81 -0.28 5.23
N SER A 205 15.01 0.77 5.38
CA SER A 205 14.14 1.01 6.54
C SER A 205 12.74 0.41 6.34
N GLY A 206 12.14 -0.09 7.42
CA GLY A 206 10.75 -0.59 7.40
C GLY A 206 10.54 -1.88 6.60
N VAL A 207 11.60 -2.53 6.12
CA VAL A 207 11.54 -3.82 5.43
C VAL A 207 11.57 -4.94 6.46
N THR A 208 10.52 -5.74 6.52
CA THR A 208 10.36 -6.85 7.47
C THR A 208 10.85 -8.18 6.92
N ILE A 209 11.01 -8.29 5.61
CA ILE A 209 11.53 -9.47 4.91
C ILE A 209 13.06 -9.46 4.99
N PRO A 210 13.71 -10.60 5.29
CA PRO A 210 15.17 -10.69 5.27
C PRO A 210 15.75 -10.27 3.92
N PHE A 211 16.81 -9.47 3.95
CA PHE A 211 17.50 -9.06 2.74
C PHE A 211 18.31 -10.20 2.13
N HIS A 212 18.43 -10.16 0.80
CA HIS A 212 19.34 -11.05 0.08
C HIS A 212 20.79 -10.75 0.47
N PRO A 213 21.67 -11.77 0.65
CA PRO A 213 23.06 -11.53 1.02
C PRO A 213 23.80 -10.57 0.07
N GLY A 214 23.52 -10.63 -1.23
CA GLY A 214 24.08 -9.70 -2.21
C GLY A 214 23.62 -8.26 -2.01
N ALA A 215 22.33 -8.03 -1.69
CA ALA A 215 21.83 -6.71 -1.33
C ALA A 215 22.50 -6.22 -0.04
N ALA A 216 22.62 -7.09 0.96
CA ALA A 216 23.29 -6.76 2.21
C ALA A 216 24.78 -6.38 2.02
N ALA A 217 25.47 -7.02 1.08
CA ALA A 217 26.84 -6.67 0.74
C ALA A 217 26.94 -5.24 0.16
N TYR A 218 26.03 -4.88 -0.75
CA TYR A 218 25.94 -3.51 -1.26
C TYR A 218 25.69 -2.49 -0.15
N TYR A 219 24.66 -2.71 0.70
CA TYR A 219 24.33 -1.81 1.82
C TYR A 219 25.51 -1.67 2.80
N ALA A 220 26.20 -2.76 3.11
CA ALA A 220 27.39 -2.72 3.96
C ALA A 220 28.49 -1.84 3.37
N GLY A 221 28.68 -1.83 2.04
CA GLY A 221 29.58 -0.93 1.33
C GLY A 221 29.20 0.55 1.48
N GLN A 222 27.91 0.84 1.72
CA GLN A 222 27.40 2.19 2.00
C GLN A 222 27.36 2.52 3.51
N GLY A 223 27.85 1.62 4.37
CA GLY A 223 27.84 1.78 5.83
C GLY A 223 26.47 1.48 6.49
N ILE A 224 25.54 0.84 5.77
CA ILE A 224 24.20 0.50 6.23
C ILE A 224 24.14 -1.00 6.55
N SER A 225 23.60 -1.34 7.73
CA SER A 225 23.40 -2.74 8.15
C SER A 225 21.95 -3.15 7.96
N VAL A 226 21.70 -4.27 7.27
CA VAL A 226 20.36 -4.83 7.04
C VAL A 226 20.27 -6.27 7.57
N ASN A 227 19.04 -6.70 7.91
CA ASN A 227 18.81 -8.05 8.43
C ASN A 227 18.74 -9.08 7.30
N THR A 228 19.53 -10.16 7.39
CA THR A 228 19.56 -11.27 6.42
C THR A 228 18.96 -12.58 6.95
N LYS A 229 18.41 -12.59 8.17
CA LYS A 229 17.89 -13.79 8.85
C LYS A 229 16.44 -13.63 9.25
#